data_02a1956d53d8716e7e03ccbdd163920f
#
_entry.id   02a1956d53d8716e7e03ccbdd163920f
#
_cell.length_a   1.000
_cell.length_b   1.000
_cell.length_c   1.000
_cell.angle_alpha   90.00
_cell.angle_beta   90.00
_cell.angle_gamma   90.00
#
_symmetry.space_group_name_H-M   'P 1'
#
loop_
_entity.id
_entity.type
_entity.pdbx_description
1 polymer ?
#
loop_
_entity_poly.entity_id
_entity_poly.type
_entity_poly.pdbx_seq_one_letter_code
_entity_poly.pdbx_strand_id
1 'polypeptide(L)'
;MFDTVNPYFKRVQLLVRVLPHVAACDCFALKGGTAINLFVRDMPRLSVDIDLVYTPIKERVVSLSEITQAFQSMAVQIKHSIAGSSVSAQKNNDENIAKLVVWHDSGSIKIEASPVLRGLLYSPTKMPVSRVVENFFGYVKVPVVSFDELYAGKLCAALDRQHP
;
A
#
# COMPACT_ATOMS: atom_id res chain seq x y z
N MET A 1 19.65 -2.68 15.16
CA MET A 1 19.64 -1.21 15.03
C MET A 1 19.53 -0.91 13.54
N PHE A 2 18.51 -0.18 13.09
CA PHE A 2 18.37 0.13 11.67
C PHE A 2 19.41 1.17 11.28
N ASP A 3 20.08 0.91 10.14
CA ASP A 3 21.01 1.87 9.56
C ASP A 3 20.21 3.01 8.91
N THR A 4 20.20 4.17 9.54
CA THR A 4 19.49 5.38 9.06
C THR A 4 20.08 5.96 7.78
N VAL A 5 21.31 5.57 7.41
CA VAL A 5 21.97 5.96 6.17
C VAL A 5 21.48 5.10 5.00
N ASN A 6 20.89 3.95 5.26
CA ASN A 6 20.36 3.06 4.25
C ASN A 6 19.27 3.75 3.41
N PRO A 7 19.41 3.80 2.06
CA PRO A 7 18.41 4.44 1.19
C PRO A 7 16.98 3.88 1.37
N TYR A 8 16.86 2.60 1.73
CA TYR A 8 15.56 1.98 2.02
C TYR A 8 14.90 2.54 3.28
N PHE A 9 15.68 2.96 4.30
CA PHE A 9 15.13 3.60 5.49
C PHE A 9 14.35 4.86 5.15
N LYS A 10 14.92 5.72 4.32
CA LYS A 10 14.26 6.95 3.83
C LYS A 10 13.01 6.65 3.01
N ARG A 11 13.01 5.57 2.21
CA ARG A 11 11.82 5.15 1.45
C ARG A 11 10.69 4.66 2.38
N VAL A 12 11.02 3.92 3.45
CA VAL A 12 10.02 3.53 4.46
C VAL A 12 9.45 4.76 5.16
N GLN A 13 10.27 5.77 5.44
CA GLN A 13 9.81 7.04 5.98
C GLN A 13 8.81 7.73 5.05
N LEU A 14 9.10 7.79 3.75
CA LEU A 14 8.16 8.29 2.75
C LEU A 14 6.88 7.45 2.72
N LEU A 15 7.00 6.13 2.75
CA LEU A 15 5.88 5.21 2.74
C LEU A 15 4.95 5.46 3.93
N VAL A 16 5.47 5.57 5.15
CA VAL A 16 4.67 5.83 6.36
C VAL A 16 3.96 7.19 6.27
N ARG A 17 4.60 8.22 5.68
CA ARG A 17 3.97 9.53 5.42
C ARG A 17 2.84 9.46 4.39
N VAL A 18 2.87 8.50 3.48
CA VAL A 18 1.83 8.30 2.44
C VAL A 18 0.65 7.48 2.96
N LEU A 19 0.85 6.57 3.91
CA LEU A 19 -0.20 5.69 4.45
C LEU A 19 -1.47 6.40 4.96
N PRO A 20 -1.43 7.61 5.55
CA PRO A 20 -2.65 8.34 5.93
C PRO A 20 -3.58 8.63 4.74
N HIS A 21 -3.04 8.86 3.55
CA HIS A 21 -3.82 9.09 2.33
C HIS A 21 -4.48 7.79 1.82
N VAL A 22 -3.83 6.64 2.04
CA VAL A 22 -4.44 5.33 1.83
C VAL A 22 -5.59 5.10 2.81
N ALA A 23 -5.36 5.42 4.09
CA ALA A 23 -6.36 5.25 5.14
C ALA A 23 -7.60 6.14 4.99
N ALA A 24 -7.47 7.25 4.26
CA ALA A 24 -8.58 8.15 3.92
C ALA A 24 -9.47 7.60 2.78
N CYS A 25 -9.06 6.53 2.09
CA CYS A 25 -9.83 5.89 1.04
C CYS A 25 -10.53 4.64 1.60
N ASP A 26 -11.82 4.74 1.92
CA ASP A 26 -12.60 3.65 2.55
C ASP A 26 -12.74 2.39 1.68
N CYS A 27 -12.46 2.50 0.38
CA CYS A 27 -12.56 1.38 -0.54
C CYS A 27 -11.30 0.49 -0.59
N PHE A 28 -10.26 0.79 0.19
CA PHE A 28 -9.02 0.02 0.18
C PHE A 28 -8.67 -0.57 1.53
N ALA A 29 -8.03 -1.74 1.49
CA ALA A 29 -7.29 -2.31 2.59
C ALA A 29 -5.85 -2.64 2.16
N LEU A 30 -4.90 -2.47 3.07
CA LEU A 30 -3.50 -2.80 2.88
C LEU A 30 -3.30 -4.31 2.93
N LYS A 31 -2.51 -4.83 2.00
CA LYS A 31 -2.07 -6.23 1.95
C LYS A 31 -0.58 -6.34 1.67
N GLY A 32 -0.10 -7.56 1.42
CA GLY A 32 1.25 -7.80 0.92
C GLY A 32 2.36 -7.65 1.95
N GLY A 33 3.57 -7.41 1.45
CA GLY A 33 4.78 -7.37 2.27
C GLY A 33 4.80 -6.22 3.27
N THR A 34 4.32 -5.07 2.90
CA THR A 34 4.25 -3.88 3.76
C THR A 34 3.29 -4.08 4.92
N ALA A 35 2.12 -4.68 4.69
CA ALA A 35 1.19 -5.02 5.76
C ALA A 35 1.85 -5.96 6.79
N ILE A 36 2.54 -7.00 6.33
CA ILE A 36 3.24 -7.94 7.22
C ILE A 36 4.37 -7.24 8.00
N ASN A 37 5.21 -6.47 7.32
CA ASN A 37 6.42 -5.93 7.92
C ASN A 37 6.16 -4.76 8.88
N LEU A 38 5.16 -3.92 8.61
CA LEU A 38 4.93 -2.70 9.40
C LEU A 38 3.81 -2.84 10.44
N PHE A 39 2.89 -3.80 10.27
CA PHE A 39 1.70 -3.92 11.11
C PHE A 39 1.63 -5.24 11.89
N VAL A 40 2.13 -6.35 11.33
CA VAL A 40 2.05 -7.68 11.94
C VAL A 40 3.37 -8.08 12.61
N ARG A 41 4.49 -7.67 12.02
CA ARG A 41 5.84 -7.94 12.50
C ARG A 41 6.55 -6.65 12.87
N ASP A 42 7.59 -6.74 13.67
CA ASP A 42 8.42 -5.60 14.07
C ASP A 42 9.49 -5.27 13.00
N MET A 43 9.04 -5.06 11.77
CA MET A 43 9.87 -4.67 10.62
C MET A 43 11.11 -5.57 10.43
N PRO A 44 10.95 -6.89 10.22
CA PRO A 44 12.07 -7.80 10.01
C PRO A 44 12.87 -7.49 8.76
N ARG A 45 12.26 -6.77 7.81
CA ARG A 45 12.90 -6.23 6.61
C ARG A 45 12.24 -4.93 6.17
N LEU A 46 12.97 -4.11 5.42
CA LEU A 46 12.44 -2.91 4.81
C LEU A 46 11.55 -3.27 3.61
N SER A 47 10.34 -2.71 3.56
CA SER A 47 9.40 -2.85 2.44
C SER A 47 9.02 -1.46 1.96
N VAL A 48 8.95 -1.27 0.65
CA VAL A 48 8.80 0.05 0.02
C VAL A 48 7.64 0.14 -0.98
N ASP A 49 6.85 -0.92 -1.11
CA ASP A 49 5.66 -0.95 -1.97
C ASP A 49 4.39 -1.03 -1.12
N ILE A 50 3.35 -0.30 -1.51
CA ILE A 50 2.03 -0.32 -0.89
C ILE A 50 1.10 -1.12 -1.80
N ASP A 51 0.79 -2.35 -1.39
CA ASP A 51 -0.14 -3.23 -2.08
C ASP A 51 -1.53 -3.08 -1.47
N LEU A 52 -2.51 -2.74 -2.29
CA LEU A 52 -3.90 -2.54 -1.89
C LEU A 52 -4.82 -3.60 -2.48
N VAL A 53 -5.89 -3.88 -1.77
CA VAL A 53 -7.05 -4.58 -2.31
C VAL A 53 -8.25 -3.66 -2.26
N TYR A 54 -9.02 -3.62 -3.35
CA TYR A 54 -10.31 -2.95 -3.40
C TYR A 54 -11.33 -3.84 -2.68
N THR A 55 -11.91 -3.33 -1.61
CA THR A 55 -12.71 -4.11 -0.65
C THR A 55 -14.17 -4.33 -1.06
N PRO A 56 -14.87 -3.39 -1.76
CA PRO A 56 -16.26 -3.62 -2.13
C PRO A 56 -16.42 -4.73 -3.18
N ILE A 57 -17.55 -5.42 -3.14
CA ILE A 57 -17.94 -6.40 -4.14
C ILE A 57 -18.94 -5.73 -5.08
N LYS A 58 -18.44 -5.27 -6.23
CA LYS A 58 -19.21 -4.56 -7.26
C LYS A 58 -18.83 -5.06 -8.65
N GLU A 59 -19.66 -4.73 -9.63
CA GLU A 59 -19.36 -4.98 -11.04
C GLU A 59 -17.98 -4.44 -11.44
N ARG A 60 -17.30 -5.14 -12.37
CA ARG A 60 -15.92 -4.83 -12.77
C ARG A 60 -15.76 -3.37 -13.21
N VAL A 61 -16.65 -2.86 -14.06
CA VAL A 61 -16.55 -1.50 -14.61
C VAL A 61 -16.68 -0.46 -13.50
N VAL A 62 -17.64 -0.66 -12.58
CA VAL A 62 -17.84 0.23 -11.42
C VAL A 62 -16.62 0.21 -10.50
N SER A 63 -16.10 -0.98 -10.19
CA SER A 63 -14.92 -1.15 -9.34
C SER A 63 -13.70 -0.43 -9.91
N LEU A 64 -13.42 -0.59 -11.20
CA LEU A 64 -12.27 0.04 -11.86
C LEU A 64 -12.40 1.56 -11.92
N SER A 65 -13.61 2.07 -12.12
CA SER A 65 -13.89 3.50 -12.07
C SER A 65 -13.64 4.07 -10.68
N GLU A 66 -14.14 3.41 -9.62
CA GLU A 66 -13.93 3.84 -8.23
C GLU A 66 -12.46 3.77 -7.81
N ILE A 67 -11.73 2.72 -8.21
CA ILE A 67 -10.27 2.61 -8.00
C ILE A 67 -9.55 3.79 -8.66
N THR A 68 -9.91 4.11 -9.91
CA THR A 68 -9.33 5.22 -10.67
C THR A 68 -9.56 6.55 -9.96
N GLN A 69 -10.80 6.83 -9.53
CA GLN A 69 -11.15 8.06 -8.81
C GLN A 69 -10.42 8.15 -7.47
N ALA A 70 -10.36 7.07 -6.71
CA ALA A 70 -9.65 7.03 -5.43
C ALA A 70 -8.16 7.31 -5.62
N PHE A 71 -7.52 6.73 -6.64
CA PHE A 71 -6.12 7.00 -6.95
C PHE A 71 -5.87 8.43 -7.42
N GLN A 72 -6.76 9.02 -8.22
CA GLN A 72 -6.66 10.42 -8.61
C GLN A 72 -6.72 11.34 -7.40
N SER A 73 -7.69 11.12 -6.51
CA SER A 73 -7.84 11.88 -5.27
C SER A 73 -6.60 11.73 -4.38
N MET A 74 -6.13 10.50 -4.19
CA MET A 74 -4.93 10.20 -3.40
C MET A 74 -3.69 10.91 -3.98
N ALA A 75 -3.51 10.91 -5.30
CA ALA A 75 -2.38 11.59 -5.95
C ALA A 75 -2.38 13.10 -5.70
N VAL A 76 -3.55 13.74 -5.74
CA VAL A 76 -3.70 15.17 -5.45
C VAL A 76 -3.37 15.45 -3.98
N GLN A 77 -3.91 14.66 -3.06
CA GLN A 77 -3.68 14.83 -1.62
C GLN A 77 -2.20 14.64 -1.25
N ILE A 78 -1.53 13.63 -1.80
CA ILE A 78 -0.10 13.39 -1.57
C ILE A 78 0.73 14.58 -2.05
N LYS A 79 0.50 15.07 -3.27
CA LYS A 79 1.22 16.24 -3.82
C LYS A 79 1.04 17.47 -2.96
N HIS A 80 -0.15 17.66 -2.39
CA HIS A 80 -0.46 18.83 -1.57
C HIS A 80 0.14 18.74 -0.17
N SER A 81 0.15 17.56 0.44
CA SER A 81 0.54 17.37 1.85
C SER A 81 2.02 17.03 2.05
N ILE A 82 2.68 16.47 1.03
CA ILE A 82 4.10 16.09 1.10
C ILE A 82 4.89 17.03 0.21
N ALA A 83 5.43 18.10 0.80
CA ALA A 83 6.24 19.07 0.08
C ALA A 83 7.43 18.39 -0.62
N GLY A 84 7.71 18.78 -1.87
CA GLY A 84 8.78 18.21 -2.69
C GLY A 84 8.46 16.84 -3.31
N SER A 85 7.23 16.32 -3.10
CA SER A 85 6.82 15.08 -3.76
C SER A 85 6.28 15.33 -5.16
N SER A 86 6.49 14.36 -6.05
CA SER A 86 5.78 14.24 -7.33
C SER A 86 5.09 12.89 -7.42
N VAL A 87 3.94 12.85 -8.08
CA VAL A 87 3.14 11.64 -8.22
C VAL A 87 2.80 11.44 -9.69
N SER A 88 3.08 10.25 -10.21
CA SER A 88 2.66 9.80 -11.53
C SER A 88 1.64 8.69 -11.38
N ALA A 89 0.54 8.81 -12.11
CA ALA A 89 -0.47 7.78 -12.24
C ALA A 89 -0.19 6.96 -13.49
N GLN A 90 -0.12 5.64 -13.33
CA GLN A 90 0.07 4.70 -14.44
C GLN A 90 -1.27 4.05 -14.77
N LYS A 91 -1.68 4.20 -16.03
CA LYS A 91 -2.88 3.57 -16.56
C LYS A 91 -2.57 2.16 -17.08
N ASN A 92 -3.54 1.28 -16.98
CA ASN A 92 -3.52 -0.02 -17.65
C ASN A 92 -4.04 0.10 -19.09
N ASN A 93 -4.13 -1.04 -19.81
CA ASN A 93 -4.63 -1.09 -21.19
C ASN A 93 -6.08 -0.60 -21.35
N ASP A 94 -6.87 -0.66 -20.27
CA ASP A 94 -8.28 -0.20 -20.25
C ASP A 94 -8.39 1.27 -19.79
N GLU A 95 -7.30 2.06 -19.84
CA GLU A 95 -7.23 3.46 -19.40
C GLU A 95 -7.52 3.70 -17.90
N ASN A 96 -7.67 2.65 -17.09
CA ASN A 96 -7.89 2.76 -15.65
C ASN A 96 -6.57 2.91 -14.90
N ILE A 97 -6.56 3.76 -13.86
CA ILE A 97 -5.42 3.93 -12.98
C ILE A 97 -5.45 2.81 -11.94
N ALA A 98 -4.42 1.97 -11.94
CA ALA A 98 -4.24 0.90 -10.95
C ALA A 98 -2.93 1.03 -10.17
N LYS A 99 -2.12 2.07 -10.48
CA LYS A 99 -0.81 2.28 -9.88
C LYS A 99 -0.46 3.74 -9.79
N LEU A 100 0.09 4.14 -8.66
CA LEU A 100 0.79 5.42 -8.47
C LEU A 100 2.26 5.16 -8.17
N VAL A 101 3.12 6.04 -8.67
CA VAL A 101 4.51 6.13 -8.23
C VAL A 101 4.70 7.49 -7.60
N VAL A 102 5.13 7.50 -6.36
CA VAL A 102 5.42 8.72 -5.59
C VAL A 102 6.92 8.87 -5.49
N TRP A 103 7.46 9.98 -5.96
CA TRP A 103 8.87 10.36 -5.83
C TRP A 103 9.03 11.47 -4.80
N HIS A 104 10.11 11.41 -4.09
CA HIS A 104 10.59 12.42 -3.16
C HIS A 104 12.13 12.31 -3.13
N ASP A 105 12.84 13.29 -2.56
CA ASP A 105 14.31 13.28 -2.44
C ASP A 105 14.86 11.99 -1.83
N SER A 106 14.07 11.33 -1.00
CA SER A 106 14.40 10.05 -0.36
C SER A 106 14.27 8.82 -1.28
N GLY A 107 13.82 9.00 -2.52
CA GLY A 107 13.58 7.91 -3.49
C GLY A 107 12.11 7.80 -3.89
N SER A 108 11.71 6.64 -4.38
CA SER A 108 10.35 6.40 -4.84
C SER A 108 9.69 5.21 -4.13
N ILE A 109 8.39 5.31 -3.98
CA ILE A 109 7.51 4.21 -3.54
C ILE A 109 6.41 4.00 -4.57
N LYS A 110 5.85 2.78 -4.58
CA LYS A 110 4.73 2.42 -5.45
C LYS A 110 3.49 2.15 -4.61
N ILE A 111 2.34 2.53 -5.13
CA ILE A 111 1.03 2.19 -4.58
C ILE A 111 0.29 1.46 -5.69
N GLU A 112 -0.09 0.23 -5.45
CA GLU A 112 -0.74 -0.61 -6.47
C GLU A 112 -2.02 -1.24 -5.92
N ALA A 113 -3.07 -1.30 -6.74
CA ALA A 113 -4.26 -2.08 -6.47
C ALA A 113 -4.48 -3.09 -7.59
N SER A 114 -4.75 -4.36 -7.23
CA SER A 114 -5.04 -5.37 -8.23
C SER A 114 -6.38 -5.07 -8.93
N PRO A 115 -6.42 -4.97 -10.27
CA PRO A 115 -7.66 -4.82 -11.00
C PRO A 115 -8.45 -6.13 -11.11
N VAL A 116 -7.83 -7.25 -10.76
CA VAL A 116 -8.41 -8.60 -10.87
C VAL A 116 -8.91 -9.09 -9.51
N LEU A 117 -8.03 -9.10 -8.51
CA LEU A 117 -8.37 -9.54 -7.15
C LEU A 117 -9.04 -8.39 -6.40
N ARG A 118 -10.35 -8.49 -6.24
CA ARG A 118 -11.21 -7.51 -5.55
C ARG A 118 -12.13 -8.25 -4.58
N GLY A 119 -12.58 -7.52 -3.56
CA GLY A 119 -13.34 -8.10 -2.46
C GLY A 119 -12.45 -8.80 -1.44
N LEU A 120 -13.01 -9.07 -0.28
CA LEU A 120 -12.40 -9.76 0.84
C LEU A 120 -13.37 -10.80 1.39
N LEU A 121 -12.83 -11.87 1.97
CA LEU A 121 -13.62 -12.86 2.71
C LEU A 121 -14.02 -12.34 4.10
N TYR A 122 -13.11 -11.56 4.71
CA TYR A 122 -13.30 -10.98 6.04
C TYR A 122 -13.19 -9.46 5.98
N SER A 123 -13.94 -8.77 6.85
CA SER A 123 -13.82 -7.32 6.97
C SER A 123 -12.41 -6.94 7.40
N PRO A 124 -11.80 -5.92 6.76
CA PRO A 124 -10.48 -5.45 7.14
C PRO A 124 -10.51 -4.82 8.52
N THR A 125 -9.41 -4.94 9.25
CA THR A 125 -9.26 -4.35 10.58
C THR A 125 -8.37 -3.11 10.51
N LYS A 126 -8.79 -2.00 11.13
CA LYS A 126 -7.92 -0.82 11.29
C LYS A 126 -6.84 -1.16 12.31
N MET A 127 -5.61 -1.32 11.85
CA MET A 127 -4.45 -1.66 12.67
C MET A 127 -3.48 -0.48 12.76
N PRO A 128 -2.91 -0.19 13.93
CA PRO A 128 -1.76 0.70 14.04
C PRO A 128 -0.49 0.00 13.53
N VAL A 129 0.49 0.77 13.10
CA VAL A 129 1.85 0.27 12.87
C VAL A 129 2.43 -0.35 14.16
N SER A 130 3.38 -1.27 14.01
CA SER A 130 4.07 -1.86 15.16
C SER A 130 4.82 -0.79 15.96
N ARG A 131 5.09 -1.07 17.25
CA ARG A 131 5.81 -0.12 18.13
C ARG A 131 7.19 0.25 17.60
N VAL A 132 7.87 -0.68 16.96
CA VAL A 132 9.18 -0.42 16.36
C VAL A 132 9.03 0.58 15.21
N VAL A 133 8.04 0.39 14.33
CA VAL A 133 7.77 1.30 13.21
C VAL A 133 7.37 2.69 13.74
N GLU A 134 6.48 2.75 14.72
CA GLU A 134 6.04 4.01 15.34
C GLU A 134 7.22 4.82 15.88
N ASN A 135 8.15 4.18 16.59
CA ASN A 135 9.31 4.84 17.17
C ASN A 135 10.27 5.45 16.14
N PHE A 136 10.38 4.86 14.95
CA PHE A 136 11.31 5.33 13.91
C PHE A 136 10.65 6.23 12.86
N PHE A 137 9.37 6.00 12.55
CA PHE A 137 8.71 6.60 11.38
C PHE A 137 7.42 7.35 11.71
N GLY A 138 6.93 7.23 12.96
CA GLY A 138 5.71 7.85 13.40
C GLY A 138 4.49 6.92 13.34
N TYR A 139 3.42 7.37 14.00
CA TYR A 139 2.18 6.62 14.14
C TYR A 139 1.30 6.76 12.90
N VAL A 140 0.77 5.65 12.43
CA VAL A 140 -0.31 5.62 11.44
C VAL A 140 -1.19 4.38 11.68
N LYS A 141 -2.47 4.50 11.37
CA LYS A 141 -3.46 3.42 11.47
C LYS A 141 -4.18 3.29 10.13
N VAL A 142 -4.18 2.08 9.56
CA VAL A 142 -4.80 1.81 8.24
C VAL A 142 -5.66 0.55 8.29
N PRO A 143 -6.66 0.42 7.39
CA PRO A 143 -7.34 -0.86 7.18
C PRO A 143 -6.34 -1.89 6.61
N VAL A 144 -6.22 -3.03 7.26
CA VAL A 144 -5.36 -4.16 6.85
C VAL A 144 -6.26 -5.39 6.67
N VAL A 145 -6.01 -6.17 5.64
CA VAL A 145 -6.73 -7.44 5.42
C VAL A 145 -6.47 -8.42 6.56
N SER A 146 -7.34 -9.41 6.72
CA SER A 146 -7.19 -10.41 7.77
C SER A 146 -5.84 -11.13 7.70
N PHE A 147 -5.39 -11.65 8.84
CA PHE A 147 -4.14 -12.41 8.92
C PHE A 147 -4.15 -13.60 7.94
N ASP A 148 -5.27 -14.31 7.85
CA ASP A 148 -5.41 -15.47 6.99
C ASP A 148 -5.27 -15.09 5.51
N GLU A 149 -5.92 -14.00 5.08
CA GLU A 149 -5.80 -13.50 3.69
C GLU A 149 -4.40 -12.99 3.36
N LEU A 150 -3.72 -12.36 4.33
CA LEU A 150 -2.33 -11.92 4.17
C LEU A 150 -1.40 -13.08 3.87
N TYR A 151 -1.47 -14.14 4.66
CA TYR A 151 -0.56 -15.27 4.54
C TYR A 151 -0.98 -16.23 3.42
N ALA A 152 -2.28 -16.43 3.18
CA ALA A 152 -2.76 -17.18 2.02
C ALA A 152 -2.28 -16.55 0.70
N GLY A 153 -2.43 -15.24 0.55
CA GLY A 153 -1.92 -14.51 -0.62
C GLY A 153 -0.40 -14.63 -0.78
N LYS A 154 0.35 -14.69 0.32
CA LYS A 154 1.79 -14.91 0.30
C LYS A 154 2.17 -16.31 -0.14
N LEU A 155 1.44 -17.32 0.34
CA LEU A 155 1.65 -18.72 -0.05
C LEU A 155 1.33 -18.94 -1.53
N CYS A 156 0.20 -18.42 -2.02
CA CYS A 156 -0.15 -18.47 -3.45
C CYS A 156 0.95 -17.84 -4.30
N ALA A 157 1.41 -16.63 -3.95
CA ALA A 157 2.47 -15.96 -4.69
C ALA A 157 3.81 -16.70 -4.64
N ALA A 158 4.10 -17.47 -3.57
CA ALA A 158 5.28 -18.29 -3.48
C ALA A 158 5.20 -19.54 -4.38
N LEU A 159 4.01 -20.16 -4.46
CA LEU A 159 3.75 -21.31 -5.33
C LEU A 159 3.77 -20.90 -6.81
N ASP A 160 3.18 -19.79 -7.17
CA ASP A 160 3.17 -19.26 -8.55
C ASP A 160 4.57 -18.88 -9.05
N ARG A 161 5.49 -18.53 -8.14
CA ARG A 161 6.86 -18.15 -8.46
C ARG A 161 7.86 -19.31 -8.40
N GLN A 162 7.40 -20.54 -8.24
CA GLN A 162 8.26 -21.71 -8.41
C GLN A 162 8.62 -21.85 -9.88
N HIS A 163 9.68 -21.17 -10.28
CA HIS A 163 10.34 -21.45 -11.54
C HIS A 163 11.39 -22.54 -11.32
N PRO A 164 11.50 -23.52 -12.24
CA PRO A 164 12.56 -24.51 -12.23
C PRO A 164 13.94 -23.87 -12.39
#